data_4d735468fd8ec9cc9a30c22e3fd070ab
#
_entry.id   4d735468fd8ec9cc9a30c22e3fd070ab
#
_cell.length_a   1.000
_cell.length_b   1.000
_cell.length_c   1.000
_cell.angle_alpha   90.00
_cell.angle_beta   90.00
_cell.angle_gamma   90.00
#
_symmetry.space_group_name_H-M   'P 1'
#
loop_
_entity.id
_entity.type
_entity.pdbx_description
1 polymer ?
#
loop_
_entity_poly.entity_id
_entity_poly.type
_entity_poly.pdbx_seq_one_letter_code
_entity_poly.pdbx_strand_id
1 'polypeptide(L)'
;MNFKFIIIGIIILKSVATFSQQKSISITIDDVPNTTKYQKDGFNPGLLKLFDSLNVPFTIFINEYKIYKTEFLDKNKDLLEQWVMKDQAIIGNHTFRHSRYSEVGFENFVKDIEQGENLAKQYSSKYNKDLKYFRFPFNDLGKDSIQHTQIKEYLKSKNYTIAPFTIESSDWMFDAVYQYYLNNGETSKAKEIAEQYVDKTLELLIFYESMANSIYNRPVKHIYLCHDNAINSDFLAEIIVRLKQADYKIVTIEESLSDPIYDQVDSYHKKWGISWLYRWMDTQEERIKWMKQEPSLSEIENTFNEISKKIK
;
A
#
# COMPACT_ATOMS: atom_id res chain seq x y z
N MET A 1 -31.33 60.47 -44.64
CA MET A 1 -29.99 59.85 -44.43
C MET A 1 -30.08 58.92 -43.22
N ASN A 2 -30.34 57.65 -43.47
CA ASN A 2 -30.57 56.66 -42.38
C ASN A 2 -29.25 55.93 -42.05
N PHE A 3 -28.68 56.23 -40.89
CA PHE A 3 -27.51 55.47 -40.33
C PHE A 3 -28.01 54.19 -39.67
N LYS A 4 -27.69 53.02 -40.27
CA LYS A 4 -27.87 51.72 -39.64
C LYS A 4 -26.62 51.42 -38.76
N PHE A 5 -26.79 51.36 -37.44
CA PHE A 5 -25.78 50.88 -36.53
C PHE A 5 -25.73 49.32 -36.58
N ILE A 6 -24.61 48.77 -37.04
CA ILE A 6 -24.34 47.32 -36.96
C ILE A 6 -23.66 47.08 -35.59
N ILE A 7 -24.37 46.41 -34.68
CA ILE A 7 -23.80 45.95 -33.42
C ILE A 7 -23.10 44.62 -33.72
N ILE A 8 -21.77 44.61 -33.73
CA ILE A 8 -20.95 43.38 -33.80
C ILE A 8 -20.84 42.82 -32.36
N GLY A 9 -21.62 41.78 -32.07
CA GLY A 9 -21.51 41.05 -30.83
C GLY A 9 -20.22 40.21 -30.82
N ILE A 10 -19.23 40.57 -30.00
CA ILE A 10 -18.03 39.77 -29.75
C ILE A 10 -18.43 38.63 -28.82
N ILE A 11 -18.58 37.43 -29.38
CA ILE A 11 -18.73 36.20 -28.59
C ILE A 11 -17.33 35.82 -28.04
N ILE A 12 -17.08 36.10 -26.77
CA ILE A 12 -15.89 35.64 -26.06
C ILE A 12 -16.12 34.15 -25.74
N LEU A 13 -15.57 33.27 -26.57
CA LEU A 13 -15.43 31.85 -26.22
C LEU A 13 -14.42 31.74 -25.06
N LYS A 14 -14.94 31.62 -23.84
CA LYS A 14 -14.12 31.15 -22.73
C LYS A 14 -13.79 29.70 -22.99
N SER A 15 -12.59 29.40 -23.48
CA SER A 15 -12.02 28.06 -23.46
C SER A 15 -11.83 27.67 -22.01
N VAL A 16 -12.74 26.86 -21.48
CA VAL A 16 -12.54 26.17 -20.21
C VAL A 16 -11.47 25.10 -20.49
N ALA A 17 -10.22 25.42 -20.20
CA ALA A 17 -9.19 24.40 -20.14
C ALA A 17 -9.58 23.47 -18.99
N THR A 18 -10.16 22.32 -19.31
CA THR A 18 -10.32 21.23 -18.37
C THR A 18 -8.91 20.71 -18.07
N PHE A 19 -8.29 21.22 -17.01
CA PHE A 19 -7.12 20.58 -16.44
C PHE A 19 -7.59 19.22 -15.92
N SER A 20 -7.35 18.16 -16.69
CA SER A 20 -7.46 16.81 -16.16
C SER A 20 -6.51 16.73 -14.96
N GLN A 21 -7.03 16.43 -13.79
CA GLN A 21 -6.19 16.25 -12.60
C GLN A 21 -5.19 15.13 -12.89
N GLN A 22 -3.89 15.40 -12.68
CA GLN A 22 -2.83 14.41 -12.86
C GLN A 22 -3.08 13.17 -11.99
N LYS A 23 -3.14 12.00 -12.59
CA LYS A 23 -3.20 10.74 -11.85
C LYS A 23 -1.95 10.57 -10.99
N SER A 24 -2.12 10.19 -9.74
CA SER A 24 -1.02 10.06 -8.80
C SER A 24 -1.20 8.83 -7.91
N ILE A 25 -0.08 8.20 -7.56
CA ILE A 25 -0.07 7.03 -6.70
C ILE A 25 1.19 7.03 -5.82
N SER A 26 1.04 6.75 -4.54
CA SER A 26 2.18 6.46 -3.66
C SER A 26 2.36 4.96 -3.48
N ILE A 27 3.61 4.53 -3.42
CA ILE A 27 4.00 3.13 -3.19
C ILE A 27 4.29 2.96 -1.71
N THR A 28 3.60 2.02 -1.08
CA THR A 28 3.80 1.70 0.33
C THR A 28 4.11 0.22 0.51
N ILE A 29 5.10 -0.08 1.36
CA ILE A 29 5.68 -1.41 1.54
C ILE A 29 5.51 -1.82 2.99
N ASP A 30 4.69 -2.80 3.23
CA ASP A 30 4.46 -3.35 4.55
C ASP A 30 5.50 -4.45 4.85
N ASP A 31 5.64 -4.77 6.13
CA ASP A 31 6.45 -5.90 6.59
C ASP A 31 7.97 -5.73 6.39
N VAL A 32 8.47 -4.50 6.37
CA VAL A 32 9.91 -4.21 6.26
C VAL A 32 10.62 -4.41 7.61
N PRO A 33 11.82 -5.03 7.60
CA PRO A 33 12.54 -5.68 6.51
C PRO A 33 12.24 -7.19 6.43
N ASN A 34 12.29 -7.76 5.23
CA ASN A 34 12.20 -9.21 5.06
C ASN A 34 13.56 -9.89 5.28
N THR A 35 13.90 -10.12 6.55
CA THR A 35 15.21 -10.68 6.95
C THR A 35 15.40 -12.13 6.50
N THR A 36 14.32 -12.92 6.40
CA THR A 36 14.38 -14.30 5.92
C THR A 36 14.76 -14.35 4.43
N LYS A 37 14.13 -13.51 3.60
CA LYS A 37 14.50 -13.38 2.20
C LYS A 37 15.93 -12.86 2.06
N TYR A 38 16.30 -11.82 2.81
CA TYR A 38 17.62 -11.24 2.80
C TYR A 38 18.72 -12.27 3.06
N GLN A 39 18.53 -13.15 4.03
CA GLN A 39 19.45 -14.27 4.31
C GLN A 39 19.52 -15.23 3.12
N LYS A 40 18.38 -15.65 2.56
CA LYS A 40 18.31 -16.58 1.43
C LYS A 40 18.98 -16.02 0.18
N ASP A 41 18.88 -14.71 -0.03
CA ASP A 41 19.48 -14.01 -1.16
C ASP A 41 20.97 -13.65 -0.93
N GLY A 42 21.64 -14.31 0.02
CA GLY A 42 23.05 -14.06 0.33
C GLY A 42 23.31 -12.64 0.86
N PHE A 43 22.38 -12.09 1.62
CA PHE A 43 22.40 -10.73 2.15
C PHE A 43 22.39 -9.64 1.07
N ASN A 44 21.61 -9.89 0.02
CA ASN A 44 21.40 -8.95 -1.07
C ASN A 44 19.98 -8.31 -0.95
N PRO A 45 19.84 -7.01 -0.65
CA PRO A 45 18.54 -6.34 -0.52
C PRO A 45 17.96 -5.97 -1.89
N GLY A 46 17.40 -6.94 -2.62
CA GLY A 46 16.95 -6.78 -4.01
C GLY A 46 15.93 -5.64 -4.17
N LEU A 47 14.86 -5.65 -3.37
CA LEU A 47 13.81 -4.62 -3.47
C LEU A 47 14.33 -3.22 -3.14
N LEU A 48 15.21 -3.08 -2.14
CA LEU A 48 15.81 -1.79 -1.81
C LEU A 48 16.68 -1.26 -2.95
N LYS A 49 17.48 -2.12 -3.58
CA LYS A 49 18.29 -1.75 -4.77
C LYS A 49 17.41 -1.35 -5.95
N LEU A 50 16.24 -1.97 -6.08
CA LEU A 50 15.27 -1.60 -7.09
C LEU A 50 14.81 -0.14 -6.90
N PHE A 51 14.43 0.26 -5.69
CA PHE A 51 14.04 1.64 -5.40
C PHE A 51 15.16 2.65 -5.64
N ASP A 52 16.41 2.29 -5.33
CA ASP A 52 17.58 3.10 -5.67
C ASP A 52 17.67 3.35 -7.19
N SER A 53 17.44 2.32 -7.99
CA SER A 53 17.54 2.42 -9.45
C SER A 53 16.38 3.23 -10.08
N LEU A 54 15.19 3.13 -9.50
CA LEU A 54 13.99 3.81 -10.00
C LEU A 54 13.90 5.27 -9.57
N ASN A 55 14.62 5.64 -8.52
CA ASN A 55 14.63 6.97 -7.89
C ASN A 55 13.21 7.55 -7.69
N VAL A 56 12.33 6.75 -7.09
CA VAL A 56 10.96 7.14 -6.76
C VAL A 56 10.76 7.17 -5.25
N PRO A 57 9.89 8.03 -4.71
CA PRO A 57 9.55 8.01 -3.29
C PRO A 57 8.79 6.74 -2.93
N PHE A 58 8.99 6.26 -1.72
CA PHE A 58 8.28 5.12 -1.16
C PHE A 58 8.10 5.27 0.36
N THR A 59 7.11 4.56 0.91
CA THR A 59 6.89 4.52 2.35
C THR A 59 7.06 3.10 2.85
N ILE A 60 7.82 2.92 3.92
CA ILE A 60 8.00 1.60 4.55
C ILE A 60 7.25 1.55 5.87
N PHE A 61 6.61 0.42 6.15
CA PHE A 61 5.99 0.12 7.43
C PHE A 61 6.77 -1.00 8.12
N ILE A 62 7.46 -0.62 9.21
CA ILE A 62 8.44 -1.47 9.88
C ILE A 62 7.72 -2.43 10.81
N ASN A 63 7.91 -3.75 10.57
CA ASN A 63 7.58 -4.81 11.50
C ASN A 63 8.85 -5.27 12.23
N GLU A 64 9.11 -4.71 13.39
CA GLU A 64 10.41 -4.84 14.04
C GLU A 64 10.77 -6.27 14.47
N TYR A 65 9.78 -7.13 14.78
CA TYR A 65 10.04 -8.52 15.17
C TYR A 65 10.80 -9.31 14.10
N LYS A 66 10.68 -8.92 12.83
CA LYS A 66 11.39 -9.59 11.72
C LYS A 66 12.91 -9.52 11.87
N ILE A 67 13.43 -8.51 12.56
CA ILE A 67 14.86 -8.39 12.88
C ILE A 67 15.38 -9.60 13.68
N TYR A 68 14.51 -10.17 14.53
CA TYR A 68 14.84 -11.23 15.47
C TYR A 68 14.48 -12.64 14.97
N LYS A 69 14.03 -12.76 13.70
CA LYS A 69 13.60 -14.05 13.12
C LYS A 69 14.74 -14.97 12.68
N THR A 70 15.94 -14.43 12.52
CA THR A 70 17.12 -15.20 12.14
C THR A 70 18.26 -14.93 13.12
N GLU A 71 19.29 -15.76 13.09
CA GLU A 71 20.48 -15.64 13.94
C GLU A 71 21.39 -14.45 13.56
N PHE A 72 21.18 -13.85 12.40
CA PHE A 72 22.05 -12.80 11.85
C PHE A 72 21.60 -11.39 12.30
N LEU A 73 21.48 -11.20 13.62
CA LEU A 73 20.90 -9.97 14.20
C LEU A 73 21.54 -8.68 13.69
N ASP A 74 22.87 -8.63 13.62
CA ASP A 74 23.57 -7.42 13.18
C ASP A 74 23.31 -7.11 11.72
N LYS A 75 23.34 -8.13 10.83
CA LYS A 75 22.99 -7.96 9.42
C LYS A 75 21.52 -7.56 9.22
N ASN A 76 20.62 -8.07 10.06
CA ASN A 76 19.21 -7.71 10.02
C ASN A 76 18.99 -6.24 10.43
N LYS A 77 19.71 -5.76 11.45
CA LYS A 77 19.70 -4.35 11.84
C LYS A 77 20.31 -3.46 10.76
N ASP A 78 21.42 -3.89 10.17
CA ASP A 78 22.05 -3.18 9.05
C ASP A 78 21.07 -3.08 7.84
N LEU A 79 20.29 -4.14 7.56
CA LEU A 79 19.28 -4.10 6.52
C LEU A 79 18.20 -3.05 6.83
N LEU A 80 17.65 -3.04 8.05
CA LEU A 80 16.67 -2.04 8.44
C LEU A 80 17.25 -0.64 8.34
N GLU A 81 18.49 -0.45 8.79
CA GLU A 81 19.17 0.83 8.67
C GLU A 81 19.34 1.28 7.22
N GLN A 82 19.68 0.35 6.30
CA GLN A 82 19.78 0.64 4.86
C GLN A 82 18.43 1.12 4.28
N TRP A 83 17.30 0.57 4.74
CA TRP A 83 15.97 1.05 4.35
C TRP A 83 15.71 2.46 4.87
N VAL A 84 15.97 2.70 6.15
CA VAL A 84 15.66 3.98 6.80
C VAL A 84 16.54 5.13 6.29
N MET A 85 17.80 4.87 5.97
CA MET A 85 18.75 5.92 5.54
C MET A 85 18.45 6.49 4.14
N LYS A 86 17.61 5.85 3.31
CA LYS A 86 17.31 6.32 1.95
C LYS A 86 16.54 7.64 1.99
N ASP A 87 16.99 8.64 1.25
CA ASP A 87 16.33 9.96 1.20
C ASP A 87 14.88 9.87 0.72
N GLN A 88 14.59 8.93 -0.20
CA GLN A 88 13.25 8.70 -0.76
C GLN A 88 12.31 7.96 0.20
N ALA A 89 12.83 7.35 1.28
CA ALA A 89 12.05 6.55 2.21
C ALA A 89 11.34 7.40 3.26
N ILE A 90 10.04 7.21 3.38
CA ILE A 90 9.20 7.69 4.48
C ILE A 90 8.94 6.53 5.43
N ILE A 91 8.94 6.80 6.73
CA ILE A 91 8.98 5.76 7.74
C ILE A 91 7.64 5.69 8.48
N GLY A 92 7.11 4.47 8.61
CA GLY A 92 5.92 4.16 9.38
C GLY A 92 6.12 2.96 10.33
N ASN A 93 5.27 2.87 11.34
CA ASN A 93 5.22 1.77 12.30
C ASN A 93 4.18 0.74 11.84
N HIS A 94 4.55 -0.56 11.87
CA HIS A 94 3.67 -1.69 11.58
C HIS A 94 3.62 -2.70 12.74
N THR A 95 3.71 -2.19 13.95
CA THR A 95 3.80 -2.94 15.21
C THR A 95 5.07 -3.81 15.33
N PHE A 96 5.28 -4.39 16.52
CA PHE A 96 6.38 -5.31 16.75
C PHE A 96 6.08 -6.72 16.19
N ARG A 97 4.96 -7.35 16.62
CA ARG A 97 4.62 -8.75 16.35
C ARG A 97 3.69 -8.98 15.17
N HIS A 98 3.22 -7.92 14.53
CA HIS A 98 2.21 -8.02 13.48
C HIS A 98 0.89 -8.64 13.97
N SER A 99 0.45 -8.25 15.19
CA SER A 99 -0.75 -8.81 15.82
C SER A 99 -2.03 -8.27 15.16
N ARG A 100 -3.08 -9.11 15.09
CA ARG A 100 -4.43 -8.65 14.72
C ARG A 100 -5.06 -7.90 15.89
N TYR A 101 -5.40 -6.64 15.70
CA TYR A 101 -5.99 -5.82 16.76
C TYR A 101 -7.30 -6.40 17.28
N SER A 102 -8.20 -6.85 16.38
CA SER A 102 -9.49 -7.42 16.76
C SER A 102 -9.38 -8.70 17.62
N GLU A 103 -8.23 -9.39 17.58
CA GLU A 103 -7.99 -10.64 18.30
C GLU A 103 -7.27 -10.41 19.63
N VAL A 104 -6.24 -9.54 19.64
CA VAL A 104 -5.42 -9.33 20.85
C VAL A 104 -6.00 -8.26 21.78
N GLY A 105 -6.89 -7.39 21.29
CA GLY A 105 -7.53 -6.33 22.06
C GLY A 105 -6.62 -5.12 22.32
N PHE A 106 -7.19 -4.08 22.89
CA PHE A 106 -6.59 -2.74 22.97
C PHE A 106 -5.25 -2.72 23.69
N GLU A 107 -5.20 -3.23 24.92
CA GLU A 107 -3.98 -3.12 25.75
C GLU A 107 -2.77 -3.88 25.16
N ASN A 108 -3.02 -5.09 24.60
CA ASN A 108 -1.95 -5.87 24.01
C ASN A 108 -1.49 -5.25 22.68
N PHE A 109 -2.43 -4.69 21.92
CA PHE A 109 -2.09 -4.03 20.67
C PHE A 109 -1.31 -2.73 20.88
N VAL A 110 -1.65 -1.95 21.90
CA VAL A 110 -0.88 -0.76 22.31
C VAL A 110 0.57 -1.13 22.67
N LYS A 111 0.75 -2.20 23.46
CA LYS A 111 2.12 -2.69 23.78
C LYS A 111 2.87 -3.12 22.52
N ASP A 112 2.18 -3.72 21.56
CA ASP A 112 2.77 -4.14 20.29
C ASP A 112 3.20 -2.93 19.44
N ILE A 113 2.40 -1.86 19.42
CA ILE A 113 2.75 -0.58 18.79
C ILE A 113 4.01 0.02 19.44
N GLU A 114 3.99 0.18 20.78
CA GLU A 114 5.08 0.81 21.52
C GLU A 114 6.39 0.02 21.42
N GLN A 115 6.31 -1.30 21.41
CA GLN A 115 7.47 -2.17 21.22
C GLN A 115 8.05 -2.05 19.80
N GLY A 116 7.20 -1.89 18.78
CA GLY A 116 7.61 -1.70 17.38
C GLY A 116 8.22 -0.33 17.06
N GLU A 117 8.33 0.56 18.05
CA GLU A 117 8.95 1.86 17.92
C GLU A 117 10.47 1.88 18.21
N ASN A 118 11.03 0.83 18.80
CA ASN A 118 12.37 0.89 19.37
C ASN A 118 13.46 1.19 18.32
N LEU A 119 13.66 0.27 17.38
CA LEU A 119 14.65 0.48 16.32
C LEU A 119 14.16 1.50 15.29
N ALA A 120 12.85 1.55 15.02
CA ALA A 120 12.27 2.52 14.11
C ALA A 120 12.57 3.96 14.56
N LYS A 121 12.37 4.30 15.83
CA LYS A 121 12.71 5.62 16.41
C LYS A 121 14.22 5.87 16.43
N GLN A 122 15.00 4.85 16.81
CA GLN A 122 16.46 4.96 16.86
C GLN A 122 17.03 5.37 15.49
N TYR A 123 16.66 4.65 14.43
CA TYR A 123 17.17 4.93 13.09
C TYR A 123 16.53 6.18 12.47
N SER A 124 15.24 6.41 12.67
CA SER A 124 14.60 7.64 12.19
C SER A 124 15.28 8.87 12.77
N SER A 125 15.57 8.88 14.08
CA SER A 125 16.30 9.96 14.72
C SER A 125 17.73 10.11 14.18
N LYS A 126 18.44 9.00 13.94
CA LYS A 126 19.79 9.01 13.37
C LYS A 126 19.86 9.69 12.01
N TYR A 127 18.81 9.53 11.19
CA TYR A 127 18.73 10.07 9.82
C TYR A 127 17.82 11.28 9.69
N ASN A 128 17.45 11.91 10.83
CA ASN A 128 16.58 13.11 10.89
C ASN A 128 15.26 12.92 10.11
N LYS A 129 14.59 11.78 10.35
CA LYS A 129 13.31 11.43 9.76
C LYS A 129 12.22 11.33 10.81
N ASP A 130 10.98 11.61 10.40
CA ASP A 130 9.81 11.47 11.26
C ASP A 130 9.27 10.03 11.23
N LEU A 131 8.93 9.48 12.40
CA LEU A 131 8.12 8.28 12.55
C LEU A 131 6.68 8.70 12.87
N LYS A 132 5.91 9.09 11.85
CA LYS A 132 4.56 9.66 12.03
C LYS A 132 3.43 8.86 11.41
N TYR A 133 3.73 7.83 10.62
CA TYR A 133 2.73 7.00 9.97
C TYR A 133 2.57 5.67 10.69
N PHE A 134 1.31 5.21 10.74
CA PHE A 134 0.96 3.90 11.28
C PHE A 134 0.11 3.12 10.28
N ARG A 135 0.49 1.89 10.00
CA ARG A 135 -0.30 0.94 9.22
C ARG A 135 -0.71 -0.23 10.12
N PHE A 136 -1.99 -0.55 10.13
CA PHE A 136 -2.49 -1.69 10.87
C PHE A 136 -2.07 -3.01 10.22
N PRO A 137 -1.51 -3.97 10.98
CA PRO A 137 -1.37 -5.35 10.51
C PRO A 137 -2.72 -5.88 10.01
N PHE A 138 -2.70 -6.55 8.84
CA PHE A 138 -3.89 -7.03 8.15
C PHE A 138 -4.94 -5.94 7.83
N ASN A 139 -4.59 -4.68 7.97
CA ASN A 139 -5.53 -3.53 7.95
C ASN A 139 -6.74 -3.71 8.88
N ASP A 140 -6.54 -4.40 9.99
CA ASP A 140 -7.53 -4.70 11.01
C ASP A 140 -7.58 -3.57 12.05
N LEU A 141 -8.55 -2.66 11.91
CA LEU A 141 -8.78 -1.55 12.83
C LEU A 141 -9.65 -1.93 14.05
N GLY A 142 -10.02 -3.21 14.16
CA GLY A 142 -10.91 -3.72 15.21
C GLY A 142 -12.19 -4.32 14.65
N LYS A 143 -12.92 -5.04 15.51
CA LYS A 143 -14.12 -5.79 15.13
C LYS A 143 -15.42 -4.97 15.20
N ASP A 144 -15.39 -3.81 15.87
CA ASP A 144 -16.56 -2.96 16.14
C ASP A 144 -16.16 -1.48 16.29
N SER A 145 -17.15 -0.60 16.38
CA SER A 145 -16.97 0.85 16.49
C SER A 145 -16.22 1.27 17.77
N ILE A 146 -16.33 0.51 18.85
CA ILE A 146 -15.66 0.80 20.12
C ILE A 146 -14.16 0.63 19.94
N GLN A 147 -13.72 -0.53 19.42
CA GLN A 147 -12.32 -0.78 19.13
C GLN A 147 -11.76 0.24 18.14
N HIS A 148 -12.51 0.55 17.06
CA HIS A 148 -12.08 1.56 16.08
C HIS A 148 -11.85 2.92 16.73
N THR A 149 -12.75 3.38 17.59
CA THR A 149 -12.62 4.66 18.28
C THR A 149 -11.43 4.66 19.23
N GLN A 150 -11.32 3.64 20.08
CA GLN A 150 -10.23 3.54 21.05
C GLN A 150 -8.84 3.61 20.40
N ILE A 151 -8.64 2.84 19.36
CA ILE A 151 -7.31 2.79 18.72
C ILE A 151 -7.00 4.06 17.90
N LYS A 152 -7.99 4.68 17.27
CA LYS A 152 -7.83 5.95 16.57
C LYS A 152 -7.45 7.08 17.54
N GLU A 153 -8.11 7.16 18.69
CA GLU A 153 -7.79 8.14 19.76
C GLU A 153 -6.39 7.92 20.31
N TYR A 154 -6.00 6.67 20.56
CA TYR A 154 -4.66 6.35 21.02
C TYR A 154 -3.59 6.78 19.98
N LEU A 155 -3.74 6.38 18.73
CA LEU A 155 -2.77 6.76 17.67
C LEU A 155 -2.68 8.27 17.52
N LYS A 156 -3.81 8.99 17.58
CA LYS A 156 -3.84 10.45 17.56
C LYS A 156 -3.07 11.04 18.74
N SER A 157 -3.22 10.47 19.96
CA SER A 157 -2.51 10.93 21.17
C SER A 157 -1.00 10.74 21.07
N LYS A 158 -0.54 9.79 20.25
CA LYS A 158 0.87 9.52 19.97
C LYS A 158 1.39 10.26 18.71
N ASN A 159 0.59 11.14 18.13
CA ASN A 159 0.88 11.87 16.89
C ASN A 159 1.07 10.97 15.66
N TYR A 160 0.44 9.79 15.63
CA TYR A 160 0.41 8.96 14.46
C TYR A 160 -0.71 9.37 13.50
N THR A 161 -0.38 9.41 12.22
CA THR A 161 -1.34 9.45 11.12
C THR A 161 -1.56 8.02 10.61
N ILE A 162 -2.81 7.57 10.62
CA ILE A 162 -3.16 6.27 10.04
C ILE A 162 -2.93 6.35 8.53
N ALA A 163 -2.15 5.41 8.01
CA ALA A 163 -1.89 5.27 6.59
C ALA A 163 -2.89 4.31 5.96
N PRO A 164 -3.89 4.81 5.22
CA PRO A 164 -4.83 3.98 4.47
C PRO A 164 -4.17 3.39 3.23
N PHE A 165 -4.88 2.48 2.56
CA PHE A 165 -4.58 2.09 1.18
C PHE A 165 -5.87 2.12 0.35
N THR A 166 -5.73 2.40 -0.93
CA THR A 166 -6.85 2.35 -1.88
C THR A 166 -6.73 1.18 -2.84
N ILE A 167 -5.52 0.67 -3.06
CA ILE A 167 -5.22 -0.44 -3.97
C ILE A 167 -4.32 -1.44 -3.26
N GLU A 168 -4.68 -2.71 -3.35
CA GLU A 168 -3.92 -3.87 -2.88
C GLU A 168 -4.21 -5.03 -3.83
N SER A 169 -3.20 -5.83 -4.17
CA SER A 169 -3.29 -6.87 -5.20
C SER A 169 -3.04 -8.28 -4.67
N SER A 170 -3.08 -8.48 -3.36
CA SER A 170 -2.78 -9.77 -2.71
C SER A 170 -1.42 -10.35 -3.11
N ASP A 171 -0.42 -9.49 -3.24
CA ASP A 171 0.95 -9.85 -3.63
C ASP A 171 1.53 -10.97 -2.77
N TRP A 172 1.13 -11.09 -1.51
CA TRP A 172 1.54 -12.14 -0.60
C TRP A 172 1.09 -13.55 -1.04
N MET A 173 -0.08 -13.69 -1.70
CA MET A 173 -0.52 -14.98 -2.27
C MET A 173 0.28 -15.28 -3.53
N PHE A 174 0.43 -14.30 -4.42
CA PHE A 174 1.26 -14.45 -5.61
C PHE A 174 2.71 -14.80 -5.25
N ASP A 175 3.29 -14.13 -4.25
CA ASP A 175 4.64 -14.39 -3.77
C ASP A 175 4.80 -15.82 -3.23
N ALA A 176 3.85 -16.29 -2.43
CA ALA A 176 3.89 -17.66 -1.90
C ALA A 176 3.88 -18.71 -3.01
N VAL A 177 3.04 -18.53 -4.04
CA VAL A 177 2.95 -19.43 -5.19
C VAL A 177 4.21 -19.30 -6.08
N TYR A 178 4.66 -18.08 -6.34
CA TYR A 178 5.88 -17.79 -7.08
C TYR A 178 7.11 -18.47 -6.47
N GLN A 179 7.32 -18.27 -5.17
CA GLN A 179 8.43 -18.90 -4.45
C GLN A 179 8.32 -20.43 -4.43
N TYR A 180 7.11 -20.98 -4.30
CA TYR A 180 6.91 -22.43 -4.36
C TYR A 180 7.41 -23.00 -5.68
N TYR A 181 7.04 -22.42 -6.82
CA TYR A 181 7.50 -22.89 -8.12
C TYR A 181 9.00 -22.70 -8.32
N LEU A 182 9.57 -21.57 -7.88
CA LEU A 182 11.03 -21.36 -7.93
C LEU A 182 11.79 -22.43 -7.12
N ASN A 183 11.35 -22.70 -5.90
CA ASN A 183 11.99 -23.67 -5.01
C ASN A 183 11.90 -25.11 -5.54
N ASN A 184 10.93 -25.42 -6.39
CA ASN A 184 10.77 -26.72 -7.05
C ASN A 184 11.42 -26.79 -8.44
N GLY A 185 12.12 -25.73 -8.89
CA GLY A 185 12.77 -25.67 -10.20
C GLY A 185 11.80 -25.47 -11.36
N GLU A 186 10.52 -25.15 -11.08
CA GLU A 186 9.46 -24.92 -12.09
C GLU A 186 9.45 -23.47 -12.56
N THR A 187 10.58 -22.99 -13.11
CA THR A 187 10.81 -21.58 -13.46
C THR A 187 9.80 -21.01 -14.45
N SER A 188 9.30 -21.82 -15.40
CA SER A 188 8.26 -21.39 -16.35
C SER A 188 6.96 -21.05 -15.65
N LYS A 189 6.51 -21.89 -14.69
CA LYS A 189 5.31 -21.62 -13.90
C LYS A 189 5.49 -20.41 -12.97
N ALA A 190 6.67 -20.29 -12.35
CA ALA A 190 6.98 -19.10 -11.57
C ALA A 190 6.83 -17.82 -12.41
N LYS A 191 7.33 -17.83 -13.65
CA LYS A 191 7.20 -16.70 -14.56
C LYS A 191 5.73 -16.41 -14.92
N GLU A 192 4.92 -17.43 -15.20
CA GLU A 192 3.48 -17.28 -15.46
C GLU A 192 2.75 -16.61 -14.27
N ILE A 193 3.07 -17.04 -13.04
CA ILE A 193 2.51 -16.41 -11.82
C ILE A 193 2.94 -14.95 -11.69
N ALA A 194 4.17 -14.62 -12.02
CA ALA A 194 4.65 -13.25 -11.97
C ALA A 194 4.00 -12.35 -13.03
N GLU A 195 3.81 -12.84 -14.25
CA GLU A 195 3.06 -12.15 -15.30
C GLU A 195 1.60 -11.92 -14.87
N GLN A 196 0.93 -12.95 -14.31
CA GLN A 196 -0.41 -12.81 -13.74
C GLN A 196 -0.47 -11.77 -12.61
N TYR A 197 0.55 -11.71 -11.75
CA TYR A 197 0.64 -10.73 -10.68
C TYR A 197 0.68 -9.29 -11.22
N VAL A 198 1.55 -9.04 -12.20
CA VAL A 198 1.67 -7.72 -12.82
C VAL A 198 0.36 -7.32 -13.49
N ASP A 199 -0.22 -8.19 -14.30
CA ASP A 199 -1.46 -7.92 -15.03
C ASP A 199 -2.63 -7.71 -14.07
N LYS A 200 -2.76 -8.54 -13.02
CA LYS A 200 -3.81 -8.41 -12.01
C LYS A 200 -3.68 -7.12 -11.20
N THR A 201 -2.47 -6.71 -10.85
CA THR A 201 -2.23 -5.44 -10.16
C THR A 201 -2.72 -4.25 -11.00
N LEU A 202 -2.44 -4.27 -12.30
CA LEU A 202 -2.89 -3.21 -13.21
C LEU A 202 -4.41 -3.26 -13.45
N GLU A 203 -5.00 -4.45 -13.53
CA GLU A 203 -6.44 -4.62 -13.65
C GLU A 203 -7.17 -4.05 -12.43
N LEU A 204 -6.69 -4.35 -11.22
CA LEU A 204 -7.22 -3.79 -9.98
C LEU A 204 -7.04 -2.28 -9.91
N LEU A 205 -5.90 -1.75 -10.34
CA LEU A 205 -5.67 -0.30 -10.43
C LEU A 205 -6.74 0.37 -11.33
N ILE A 206 -6.96 -0.17 -12.53
CA ILE A 206 -7.97 0.36 -13.48
C ILE A 206 -9.36 0.30 -12.86
N PHE A 207 -9.69 -0.79 -12.17
CA PHE A 207 -10.96 -0.94 -11.49
C PHE A 207 -11.15 0.12 -10.39
N TYR A 208 -10.20 0.27 -9.47
CA TYR A 208 -10.31 1.24 -8.38
C TYR A 208 -10.28 2.69 -8.86
N GLU A 209 -9.52 3.00 -9.91
CA GLU A 209 -9.55 4.31 -10.57
C GLU A 209 -10.95 4.57 -11.18
N SER A 210 -11.53 3.59 -11.87
CA SER A 210 -12.88 3.70 -12.45
C SER A 210 -13.94 3.88 -11.36
N MET A 211 -13.84 3.12 -10.27
CA MET A 211 -14.72 3.24 -9.12
C MET A 211 -14.62 4.63 -8.49
N ALA A 212 -13.41 5.12 -8.24
CA ALA A 212 -13.17 6.45 -7.68
C ALA A 212 -13.71 7.55 -8.59
N ASN A 213 -13.47 7.47 -9.90
CA ASN A 213 -14.01 8.41 -10.87
C ASN A 213 -15.56 8.41 -10.89
N SER A 214 -16.16 7.22 -10.77
CA SER A 214 -17.63 7.10 -10.74
C SER A 214 -18.24 7.73 -9.48
N ILE A 215 -17.59 7.61 -8.33
CA ILE A 215 -18.08 8.10 -7.04
C ILE A 215 -17.78 9.59 -6.85
N TYR A 216 -16.55 10.03 -7.18
CA TYR A 216 -16.04 11.38 -6.87
C TYR A 216 -16.03 12.31 -8.08
N ASN A 217 -16.35 11.81 -9.28
CA ASN A 217 -16.34 12.56 -10.55
C ASN A 217 -15.00 13.25 -10.85
N ARG A 218 -13.90 12.64 -10.39
CA ARG A 218 -12.51 13.06 -10.62
C ARG A 218 -11.54 11.93 -10.33
N PRO A 219 -10.32 11.96 -10.89
CA PRO A 219 -9.23 11.11 -10.40
C PRO A 219 -8.93 11.41 -8.92
N VAL A 220 -8.49 10.40 -8.18
CA VAL A 220 -8.03 10.53 -6.80
C VAL A 220 -6.55 10.17 -6.72
N LYS A 221 -5.87 10.63 -5.68
CA LYS A 221 -4.50 10.20 -5.42
C LYS A 221 -4.51 8.86 -4.70
N HIS A 222 -4.06 7.80 -5.38
CA HIS A 222 -4.07 6.45 -4.82
C HIS A 222 -2.90 6.20 -3.87
N ILE A 223 -3.11 5.24 -2.96
CA ILE A 223 -2.06 4.63 -2.13
C ILE A 223 -2.08 3.13 -2.42
N TYR A 224 -0.99 2.63 -3.01
CA TYR A 224 -0.80 1.20 -3.29
C TYR A 224 -0.05 0.53 -2.15
N LEU A 225 -0.60 -0.58 -1.66
CA LEU A 225 0.01 -1.44 -0.65
C LEU A 225 0.63 -2.66 -1.32
N CYS A 226 1.89 -2.91 -1.03
CA CYS A 226 2.60 -4.15 -1.33
C CYS A 226 3.52 -4.53 -0.15
N HIS A 227 4.22 -5.64 -0.25
CA HIS A 227 5.08 -6.14 0.83
C HIS A 227 6.55 -6.28 0.38
N ASP A 228 7.47 -6.29 1.36
CA ASP A 228 8.87 -6.66 1.11
C ASP A 228 8.96 -8.18 0.90
N ASN A 229 8.80 -8.62 -0.35
CA ASN A 229 8.78 -10.03 -0.75
C ASN A 229 9.52 -10.29 -2.07
N ALA A 230 9.60 -11.55 -2.50
CA ALA A 230 10.39 -11.95 -3.66
C ALA A 230 9.76 -11.43 -4.97
N ILE A 231 8.46 -11.58 -5.13
CA ILE A 231 7.80 -11.19 -6.39
C ILE A 231 7.90 -9.68 -6.62
N ASN A 232 7.82 -8.87 -5.55
CA ASN A 232 8.03 -7.42 -5.65
C ASN A 232 9.48 -7.05 -5.94
N SER A 233 10.45 -7.79 -5.37
CA SER A 233 11.86 -7.57 -5.70
C SER A 233 12.15 -7.77 -7.19
N ASP A 234 11.43 -8.69 -7.83
CA ASP A 234 11.67 -9.08 -9.20
C ASP A 234 10.77 -8.31 -10.20
N PHE A 235 9.54 -7.93 -9.82
CA PHE A 235 8.53 -7.43 -10.77
C PHE A 235 7.90 -6.08 -10.43
N LEU A 236 8.11 -5.50 -9.25
CA LEU A 236 7.56 -4.19 -8.92
C LEU A 236 8.07 -3.09 -9.85
N ALA A 237 9.29 -3.22 -10.39
CA ALA A 237 9.81 -2.31 -11.40
C ALA A 237 8.91 -2.24 -12.63
N GLU A 238 8.46 -3.39 -13.11
CA GLU A 238 7.57 -3.46 -14.28
C GLU A 238 6.23 -2.78 -13.98
N ILE A 239 5.65 -3.02 -12.81
CA ILE A 239 4.42 -2.34 -12.38
C ILE A 239 4.64 -0.81 -12.37
N ILE A 240 5.73 -0.31 -11.78
CA ILE A 240 6.03 1.12 -11.73
C ILE A 240 6.24 1.72 -13.13
N VAL A 241 6.89 0.99 -14.03
CA VAL A 241 7.07 1.44 -15.42
C VAL A 241 5.71 1.54 -16.12
N ARG A 242 4.85 0.52 -16.00
CA ARG A 242 3.51 0.52 -16.59
C ARG A 242 2.60 1.61 -15.99
N LEU A 243 2.72 1.88 -14.68
CA LEU A 243 2.04 3.03 -14.04
C LEU A 243 2.46 4.35 -14.68
N LYS A 244 3.77 4.58 -14.88
CA LYS A 244 4.27 5.79 -15.55
C LYS A 244 3.80 5.87 -17.00
N GLN A 245 3.72 4.77 -17.73
CA GLN A 245 3.17 4.71 -19.09
C GLN A 245 1.67 5.00 -19.15
N ALA A 246 0.94 4.73 -18.07
CA ALA A 246 -0.48 5.07 -17.90
C ALA A 246 -0.70 6.46 -17.28
N ASP A 247 0.31 7.35 -17.37
CA ASP A 247 0.32 8.73 -16.89
C ASP A 247 0.16 8.90 -15.37
N TYR A 248 0.53 7.88 -14.58
CA TYR A 248 0.61 8.04 -13.13
C TYR A 248 1.94 8.67 -12.72
N LYS A 249 1.85 9.72 -11.91
CA LYS A 249 2.98 10.26 -11.17
C LYS A 249 3.15 9.46 -9.87
N ILE A 250 4.36 8.93 -9.64
CA ILE A 250 4.69 8.34 -8.34
C ILE A 250 5.00 9.47 -7.37
N VAL A 251 4.27 9.52 -6.27
CA VAL A 251 4.32 10.62 -5.29
C VAL A 251 4.58 10.08 -3.88
N THR A 252 4.86 10.98 -2.95
CA THR A 252 4.98 10.61 -1.52
C THR A 252 3.61 10.30 -0.91
N ILE A 253 3.60 9.61 0.22
CA ILE A 253 2.35 9.36 0.96
C ILE A 253 1.72 10.68 1.44
N GLU A 254 2.53 11.69 1.82
CA GLU A 254 2.05 13.02 2.18
C GLU A 254 1.27 13.65 1.03
N GLU A 255 1.83 13.57 -0.18
CA GLU A 255 1.16 14.12 -1.36
C GLU A 255 -0.13 13.35 -1.65
N SER A 256 -0.17 12.03 -1.48
CA SER A 256 -1.42 11.27 -1.63
C SER A 256 -2.45 11.64 -0.57
N LEU A 257 -2.05 11.71 0.70
CA LEU A 257 -2.92 12.07 1.83
C LEU A 257 -3.42 13.53 1.78
N SER A 258 -2.84 14.38 0.94
CA SER A 258 -3.37 15.74 0.69
C SER A 258 -4.64 15.75 -0.18
N ASP A 259 -5.05 14.61 -0.72
CA ASP A 259 -6.33 14.51 -1.43
C ASP A 259 -7.49 14.52 -0.42
N PRO A 260 -8.50 15.40 -0.60
CA PRO A 260 -9.64 15.50 0.33
C PRO A 260 -10.43 14.20 0.55
N ILE A 261 -10.25 13.20 -0.30
CA ILE A 261 -10.92 11.90 -0.11
C ILE A 261 -10.47 11.21 1.20
N TYR A 262 -9.26 11.49 1.67
CA TYR A 262 -8.73 10.90 2.90
C TYR A 262 -9.29 11.54 4.19
N ASP A 263 -10.01 12.66 4.07
CA ASP A 263 -10.74 13.31 5.17
C ASP A 263 -12.12 12.67 5.43
N GLN A 264 -12.53 11.70 4.60
CA GLN A 264 -13.83 11.06 4.75
C GLN A 264 -13.93 10.19 6.00
N VAL A 265 -15.17 10.06 6.49
CA VAL A 265 -15.48 9.21 7.65
C VAL A 265 -15.33 7.75 7.26
N ASP A 266 -14.59 6.99 8.07
CA ASP A 266 -14.54 5.53 7.98
C ASP A 266 -15.84 4.93 8.52
N SER A 267 -16.75 4.56 7.63
CA SER A 267 -18.07 3.98 7.95
C SER A 267 -18.05 2.44 8.11
N TYR A 268 -16.87 1.80 7.96
CA TYR A 268 -16.74 0.35 8.03
C TYR A 268 -16.14 -0.11 9.36
N HIS A 269 -16.98 -0.56 10.29
CA HIS A 269 -16.59 -0.96 11.64
C HIS A 269 -16.48 -2.50 11.81
N LYS A 270 -15.76 -3.18 10.89
CA LYS A 270 -15.49 -4.62 10.97
C LYS A 270 -13.98 -4.87 10.83
N LYS A 271 -13.55 -6.10 11.17
CA LYS A 271 -12.14 -6.48 11.23
C LYS A 271 -11.45 -6.68 9.86
N TRP A 272 -12.20 -6.74 8.77
CA TRP A 272 -11.61 -7.05 7.46
C TRP A 272 -10.88 -5.86 6.86
N GLY A 273 -9.68 -6.12 6.35
CA GLY A 273 -8.79 -5.12 5.76
C GLY A 273 -9.13 -4.80 4.30
N ILE A 274 -10.32 -4.31 4.03
CA ILE A 274 -10.75 -3.92 2.68
C ILE A 274 -10.18 -2.56 2.30
N SER A 275 -10.10 -2.27 0.97
CA SER A 275 -9.73 -0.95 0.45
C SER A 275 -10.51 0.18 1.14
N TRP A 276 -9.83 1.30 1.39
CA TRP A 276 -10.47 2.46 2.00
C TRP A 276 -11.53 3.09 1.10
N LEU A 277 -11.49 2.89 -0.21
CA LEU A 277 -12.58 3.26 -1.11
C LEU A 277 -13.90 2.57 -0.74
N TYR A 278 -13.86 1.34 -0.24
CA TYR A 278 -15.04 0.69 0.33
C TYR A 278 -15.38 1.18 1.74
N ARG A 279 -14.36 1.48 2.57
CA ARG A 279 -14.59 1.91 3.95
C ARG A 279 -15.30 3.24 4.05
N TRP A 280 -15.12 4.12 3.06
CA TRP A 280 -15.78 5.41 2.98
C TRP A 280 -17.22 5.34 2.47
N MET A 281 -17.69 4.23 1.91
CA MET A 281 -19.09 4.06 1.52
C MET A 281 -19.99 3.95 2.75
N ASP A 282 -21.15 4.62 2.73
CA ASP A 282 -22.05 4.66 3.88
C ASP A 282 -22.77 3.33 4.11
N THR A 283 -23.11 2.60 3.04
CA THR A 283 -23.96 1.41 3.12
C THR A 283 -23.25 0.13 2.72
N GLN A 284 -23.68 -0.99 3.32
CA GLN A 284 -23.19 -2.31 2.91
C GLN A 284 -23.66 -2.70 1.50
N GLU A 285 -24.83 -2.21 1.08
CA GLU A 285 -25.38 -2.45 -0.25
C GLU A 285 -24.48 -1.87 -1.35
N GLU A 286 -24.02 -0.63 -1.14
CA GLU A 286 -23.11 0.06 -2.04
C GLU A 286 -21.76 -0.69 -2.13
N ARG A 287 -21.19 -1.11 -0.99
CA ARG A 287 -19.97 -1.92 -0.97
C ARG A 287 -20.13 -3.20 -1.80
N ILE A 288 -21.22 -3.94 -1.57
CA ILE A 288 -21.49 -5.21 -2.29
C ILE A 288 -21.63 -4.97 -3.79
N LYS A 289 -22.29 -3.87 -4.19
CA LYS A 289 -22.45 -3.51 -5.62
C LYS A 289 -21.10 -3.40 -6.33
N TRP A 290 -20.13 -2.73 -5.68
CA TRP A 290 -18.80 -2.57 -6.25
C TRP A 290 -17.94 -3.83 -6.11
N MET A 291 -17.96 -4.52 -4.97
CA MET A 291 -17.22 -5.76 -4.75
C MET A 291 -17.57 -6.87 -5.75
N LYS A 292 -18.80 -6.90 -6.25
CA LYS A 292 -19.22 -7.85 -7.31
C LYS A 292 -18.59 -7.57 -8.67
N GLN A 293 -18.07 -6.39 -8.87
CA GLN A 293 -17.42 -5.96 -10.12
C GLN A 293 -15.90 -5.99 -10.03
N GLU A 294 -15.38 -6.17 -8.81
CA GLU A 294 -13.93 -6.23 -8.58
C GLU A 294 -13.32 -7.41 -9.31
N PRO A 295 -12.17 -7.23 -9.97
CA PRO A 295 -11.44 -8.31 -10.63
C PRO A 295 -11.18 -9.48 -9.69
N SER A 296 -11.55 -10.68 -10.10
CA SER A 296 -11.46 -11.87 -9.25
C SER A 296 -9.99 -12.27 -9.02
N LEU A 297 -9.66 -12.60 -7.78
CA LEU A 297 -8.40 -13.22 -7.37
C LEU A 297 -8.54 -14.75 -7.17
N SER A 298 -9.68 -15.35 -7.53
CA SER A 298 -10.00 -16.75 -7.25
C SER A 298 -9.01 -17.75 -7.83
N GLU A 299 -8.38 -17.44 -8.96
CA GLU A 299 -7.39 -18.33 -9.59
C GLU A 299 -6.15 -18.48 -8.71
N ILE A 300 -5.54 -17.34 -8.32
CA ILE A 300 -4.36 -17.37 -7.44
C ILE A 300 -4.71 -17.89 -6.04
N GLU A 301 -5.89 -17.57 -5.52
CA GLU A 301 -6.39 -18.06 -4.25
C GLU A 301 -6.53 -19.59 -4.24
N ASN A 302 -7.10 -20.18 -5.29
CA ASN A 302 -7.20 -21.63 -5.44
C ASN A 302 -5.82 -22.29 -5.49
N THR A 303 -4.92 -21.75 -6.32
CA THR A 303 -3.54 -22.26 -6.44
C THR A 303 -2.79 -22.15 -5.11
N PHE A 304 -2.90 -21.02 -4.40
CA PHE A 304 -2.31 -20.82 -3.08
C PHE A 304 -2.85 -21.84 -2.06
N ASN A 305 -4.16 -22.09 -2.04
CA ASN A 305 -4.79 -23.05 -1.15
C ASN A 305 -4.35 -24.49 -1.43
N GLU A 306 -4.18 -24.87 -2.69
CA GLU A 306 -3.64 -26.18 -3.08
C GLU A 306 -2.19 -26.38 -2.64
N ILE A 307 -1.35 -25.38 -2.86
CA ILE A 307 0.06 -25.41 -2.47
C ILE A 307 0.20 -25.44 -0.95
N SER A 308 -0.57 -24.64 -0.23
CA SER A 308 -0.56 -24.61 1.24
C SER A 308 -0.90 -25.94 1.89
N LYS A 309 -1.69 -26.80 1.22
CA LYS A 309 -1.96 -28.18 1.67
C LYS A 309 -0.79 -29.13 1.44
N LYS A 310 0.08 -28.86 0.47
CA LYS A 310 1.24 -29.69 0.13
C LYS A 310 2.48 -29.39 1.02
N ILE A 311 2.52 -28.20 1.62
CA ILE A 311 3.63 -27.73 2.45
C ILE A 311 3.41 -28.11 3.94
N LYS A 312 2.17 -28.41 4.34
CA LYS A 312 1.82 -28.91 5.69
C LYS A 312 2.06 -30.41 5.78
#